data_85fcf8d3dc09064d3553664d98d5e026
#
_entry.id   85fcf8d3dc09064d3553664d98d5e026
#
_cell.length_a   1.000
_cell.length_b   1.000
_cell.length_c   1.000
_cell.angle_alpha   90.00
_cell.angle_beta   90.00
_cell.angle_gamma   90.00
#
_symmetry.space_group_name_H-M   'P 1'
#
loop_
_entity.id
_entity.type
_entity.pdbx_description
1 polymer ?
#
loop_
_entity_poly.entity_id
_entity_poly.type
_entity_poly.pdbx_seq_one_letter_code
_entity_poly.pdbx_strand_id
1 'polypeptide(L)'
;MARNIKLRIWRGDSTDGGLKDVVVEANEGEVVLDVIHRVQATQMGDLAVRWNCKAGKCGSCSMEINGKPRLACMTQVASFGEEETITVTPLRAFPIIKDLVTDVSFNYKKAMEVPAYSHPENLAPGEARMEQIDVERSQEFRKCIECFLCQDVCHVVRDHEENKKSFAGPRFFIRIAELDMHPLDTLKNRKKMAQEEHGLGMCNITKCCTEVCPEHIKITDNAIIPMKERVADIKYDPVRWLGSKIRKREGI
;
A
#
# COMPACT_ATOMS: atom_id res chain seq x y z
N MET A 1 -21.30 3.63 -27.54
CA MET A 1 -22.72 3.17 -27.42
C MET A 1 -22.89 2.60 -26.00
N ALA A 2 -24.11 2.79 -25.43
CA ALA A 2 -24.41 2.17 -24.13
C ALA A 2 -24.51 0.65 -24.27
N ARG A 3 -24.03 -0.11 -23.29
CA ARG A 3 -24.14 -1.56 -23.25
C ARG A 3 -24.55 -2.05 -21.85
N ASN A 4 -25.26 -3.17 -21.80
CA ASN A 4 -25.56 -3.82 -20.52
C ASN A 4 -24.35 -4.58 -20.02
N ILE A 5 -24.00 -4.38 -18.75
CA ILE A 5 -22.93 -5.07 -18.07
C ILE A 5 -23.50 -5.96 -16.97
N LYS A 6 -22.93 -7.13 -16.83
CA LYS A 6 -23.20 -8.03 -15.70
C LYS A 6 -22.22 -7.71 -14.58
N LEU A 7 -22.74 -7.23 -13.44
CA LEU A 7 -21.97 -7.03 -12.22
C LEU A 7 -22.34 -8.09 -11.19
N ARG A 8 -21.34 -8.51 -10.42
CA ARG A 8 -21.51 -9.35 -9.24
C ARG A 8 -20.90 -8.64 -8.06
N ILE A 9 -21.73 -8.08 -7.18
CA ILE A 9 -21.32 -7.19 -6.10
C ILE A 9 -21.48 -7.89 -4.75
N TRP A 10 -20.45 -7.83 -3.91
CA TRP A 10 -20.55 -8.29 -2.52
C TRP A 10 -21.51 -7.39 -1.73
N ARG A 11 -22.45 -8.04 -1.02
CA ARG A 11 -23.39 -7.39 -0.11
C ARG A 11 -23.39 -8.11 1.22
N GLY A 12 -23.30 -7.36 2.31
CA GLY A 12 -23.32 -7.89 3.65
C GLY A 12 -22.32 -7.22 4.57
N ASP A 13 -22.04 -7.88 5.69
CA ASP A 13 -21.10 -7.42 6.72
C ASP A 13 -20.12 -8.52 7.13
N SER A 14 -19.51 -8.39 8.30
CA SER A 14 -18.55 -9.38 8.83
C SER A 14 -19.21 -10.70 9.28
N THR A 15 -20.54 -10.75 9.43
CA THR A 15 -21.27 -11.89 9.99
C THR A 15 -22.02 -12.68 8.92
N ASP A 16 -22.62 -11.97 7.96
CA ASP A 16 -23.37 -12.58 6.87
C ASP A 16 -23.20 -11.76 5.59
N GLY A 17 -23.04 -12.42 4.47
CA GLY A 17 -22.91 -11.74 3.21
C GLY A 17 -22.74 -12.68 2.02
N GLY A 18 -22.85 -12.10 0.84
CA GLY A 18 -22.73 -12.86 -0.40
C GLY A 18 -22.75 -11.98 -1.64
N LEU A 19 -22.42 -12.62 -2.75
CA LEU A 19 -22.40 -11.97 -4.05
C LEU A 19 -23.83 -11.84 -4.59
N LYS A 20 -24.20 -10.67 -5.10
CA LYS A 20 -25.47 -10.37 -5.76
C LYS A 20 -25.24 -9.99 -7.21
N ASP A 21 -25.93 -10.67 -8.11
CA ASP A 21 -25.86 -10.39 -9.54
C ASP A 21 -26.82 -9.23 -9.88
N VAL A 22 -26.33 -8.28 -10.67
CA VAL A 22 -27.09 -7.15 -11.19
C VAL A 22 -26.71 -6.91 -12.65
N VAL A 23 -27.67 -6.44 -13.42
CA VAL A 23 -27.43 -5.95 -14.79
C VAL A 23 -27.66 -4.47 -14.80
N VAL A 24 -26.74 -3.73 -15.37
CA VAL A 24 -26.76 -2.27 -15.41
C VAL A 24 -26.20 -1.77 -16.73
N GLU A 25 -26.77 -0.71 -17.24
CA GLU A 25 -26.26 -0.04 -18.44
C GLU A 25 -24.97 0.71 -18.12
N ALA A 26 -23.98 0.62 -19.01
CA ALA A 26 -22.78 1.43 -18.96
C ALA A 26 -22.56 2.16 -20.28
N ASN A 27 -22.16 3.42 -20.19
CA ASN A 27 -21.80 4.23 -21.34
C ASN A 27 -20.32 4.03 -21.70
N GLU A 28 -19.98 4.39 -22.91
CA GLU A 28 -18.60 4.40 -23.37
C GLU A 28 -17.75 5.35 -22.52
N GLY A 29 -16.55 4.91 -22.14
CA GLY A 29 -15.62 5.67 -21.30
C GLY A 29 -15.89 5.62 -19.80
N GLU A 30 -16.97 4.99 -19.33
CA GLU A 30 -17.24 4.87 -17.90
C GLU A 30 -16.27 3.92 -17.18
N VAL A 31 -16.05 4.23 -15.92
CA VAL A 31 -15.26 3.41 -15.00
C VAL A 31 -16.16 2.59 -14.07
N VAL A 32 -15.61 1.56 -13.46
CA VAL A 32 -16.34 0.66 -12.54
C VAL A 32 -17.05 1.45 -11.44
N LEU A 33 -16.45 2.52 -10.92
CA LEU A 33 -17.09 3.35 -9.90
C LEU A 33 -18.39 4.03 -10.38
N ASP A 34 -18.44 4.50 -11.63
CA ASP A 34 -19.64 5.16 -12.17
C ASP A 34 -20.79 4.15 -12.26
N VAL A 35 -20.46 2.93 -12.68
CA VAL A 35 -21.45 1.85 -12.77
C VAL A 35 -21.95 1.41 -11.38
N ILE A 36 -21.06 1.32 -10.38
CA ILE A 36 -21.44 1.05 -8.98
C ILE A 36 -22.40 2.15 -8.48
N HIS A 37 -22.12 3.43 -8.76
CA HIS A 37 -23.00 4.53 -8.37
C HIS A 37 -24.37 4.44 -9.07
N ARG A 38 -24.41 4.01 -10.33
CA ARG A 38 -25.67 3.79 -11.03
C ARG A 38 -26.48 2.64 -10.40
N VAL A 39 -25.83 1.54 -10.03
CA VAL A 39 -26.47 0.46 -9.26
C VAL A 39 -27.01 0.98 -7.93
N GLN A 40 -26.20 1.78 -7.21
CA GLN A 40 -26.64 2.40 -5.96
C GLN A 40 -27.88 3.30 -6.15
N ALA A 41 -27.88 4.10 -7.21
CA ALA A 41 -28.98 5.03 -7.47
C ALA A 41 -30.28 4.33 -7.93
N THR A 42 -30.19 3.19 -8.63
CA THR A 42 -31.35 2.61 -9.34
C THR A 42 -31.84 1.27 -8.77
N GLN A 43 -30.95 0.48 -8.12
CA GLN A 43 -31.25 -0.90 -7.73
C GLN A 43 -30.94 -1.21 -6.26
N MET A 44 -29.88 -0.59 -5.68
CA MET A 44 -29.38 -0.89 -4.33
C MET A 44 -29.07 0.40 -3.57
N GLY A 45 -30.09 1.17 -3.18
CA GLY A 45 -29.93 2.48 -2.55
C GLY A 45 -29.15 2.48 -1.22
N ASP A 46 -29.03 1.32 -0.57
CA ASP A 46 -28.29 1.11 0.67
C ASP A 46 -26.89 0.53 0.48
N LEU A 47 -26.42 0.35 -0.76
CA LEU A 47 -25.08 -0.17 -1.07
C LEU A 47 -24.00 0.74 -0.49
N ALA A 48 -23.22 0.22 0.45
CA ALA A 48 -22.11 0.96 1.03
C ALA A 48 -20.86 0.90 0.12
N VAL A 49 -20.43 2.06 -0.34
CA VAL A 49 -19.24 2.23 -1.15
C VAL A 49 -18.49 3.48 -0.70
N ARG A 50 -17.15 3.37 -0.59
CA ARG A 50 -16.31 4.53 -0.24
C ARG A 50 -15.71 5.13 -1.51
N TRP A 51 -15.82 6.44 -1.65
CA TRP A 51 -15.23 7.20 -2.74
C TRP A 51 -15.04 8.66 -2.37
N ASN A 52 -14.22 9.41 -3.14
CA ASN A 52 -14.06 10.84 -2.94
C ASN A 52 -13.65 11.57 -4.24
N CYS A 53 -12.38 11.50 -4.68
CA CYS A 53 -11.83 12.36 -5.74
C CYS A 53 -12.25 12.00 -7.16
N LYS A 54 -12.63 10.75 -7.45
CA LYS A 54 -12.89 10.18 -8.79
C LYS A 54 -11.73 10.34 -9.80
N ALA A 55 -10.52 10.62 -9.34
CA ALA A 55 -9.37 10.98 -10.19
C ALA A 55 -8.08 10.19 -9.83
N GLY A 56 -8.20 9.07 -9.14
CA GLY A 56 -7.07 8.22 -8.78
C GLY A 56 -6.10 8.82 -7.75
N LYS A 57 -6.50 9.86 -6.97
CA LYS A 57 -5.59 10.60 -6.10
C LYS A 57 -5.84 10.47 -4.58
N CYS A 58 -6.94 9.84 -4.17
CA CYS A 58 -7.29 9.76 -2.74
C CYS A 58 -7.29 8.33 -2.18
N GLY A 59 -7.19 7.30 -3.02
CA GLY A 59 -7.22 5.91 -2.58
C GLY A 59 -8.56 5.39 -2.03
N SER A 60 -9.58 6.24 -1.86
CA SER A 60 -10.82 5.87 -1.15
C SER A 60 -11.64 4.78 -1.83
N CYS A 61 -11.64 4.71 -3.16
CA CYS A 61 -12.40 3.74 -3.95
C CYS A 61 -11.66 2.42 -4.19
N SER A 62 -10.73 2.05 -3.30
CA SER A 62 -10.01 0.79 -3.34
C SER A 62 -10.93 -0.38 -3.06
N MET A 63 -10.93 -1.37 -3.95
CA MET A 63 -11.69 -2.61 -3.83
C MET A 63 -11.07 -3.69 -4.71
N GLU A 64 -11.49 -4.94 -4.56
CA GLU A 64 -11.11 -5.98 -5.49
C GLU A 64 -12.08 -6.03 -6.67
N ILE A 65 -11.54 -6.00 -7.89
CA ILE A 65 -12.28 -6.11 -9.14
C ILE A 65 -11.73 -7.32 -9.90
N ASN A 66 -12.59 -8.32 -10.12
CA ASN A 66 -12.21 -9.64 -10.64
C ASN A 66 -11.01 -10.24 -9.89
N GLY A 67 -11.05 -10.17 -8.53
CA GLY A 67 -10.04 -10.71 -7.65
C GLY A 67 -8.69 -9.96 -7.62
N LYS A 68 -8.60 -8.78 -8.25
CA LYS A 68 -7.42 -7.93 -8.24
C LYS A 68 -7.71 -6.62 -7.51
N PRO A 69 -6.90 -6.22 -6.52
CA PRO A 69 -7.04 -4.93 -5.87
C PRO A 69 -6.80 -3.78 -6.85
N ARG A 70 -7.78 -2.89 -6.99
CA ARG A 70 -7.75 -1.75 -7.94
C ARG A 70 -8.49 -0.55 -7.40
N LEU A 71 -8.22 0.62 -7.98
CA LEU A 71 -9.05 1.81 -7.79
C LEU A 71 -10.25 1.74 -8.75
N ALA A 72 -11.46 1.71 -8.24
CA ALA A 72 -12.65 1.63 -9.06
C ALA A 72 -12.84 2.84 -9.99
N CYS A 73 -12.38 4.03 -9.58
CA CYS A 73 -12.40 5.24 -10.39
C CYS A 73 -11.36 5.26 -11.53
N MET A 74 -10.40 4.32 -11.54
CA MET A 74 -9.38 4.21 -12.59
C MET A 74 -9.53 2.93 -13.43
N THR A 75 -10.47 2.07 -13.08
CA THR A 75 -10.71 0.82 -13.80
C THR A 75 -11.80 1.02 -14.83
N GLN A 76 -11.41 1.09 -16.09
CA GLN A 76 -12.35 1.27 -17.19
C GLN A 76 -13.21 0.02 -17.42
N VAL A 77 -14.50 0.19 -17.63
CA VAL A 77 -15.42 -0.90 -17.98
C VAL A 77 -15.05 -1.55 -19.32
N ALA A 78 -14.52 -0.76 -20.24
CA ALA A 78 -14.06 -1.24 -21.54
C ALA A 78 -12.87 -2.22 -21.48
N SER A 79 -12.16 -2.31 -20.33
CA SER A 79 -11.08 -3.29 -20.15
C SER A 79 -11.57 -4.72 -19.91
N PHE A 80 -12.89 -4.92 -19.78
CA PHE A 80 -13.52 -6.23 -19.61
C PHE A 80 -14.25 -6.62 -20.89
N GLY A 81 -14.29 -7.92 -21.19
CA GLY A 81 -15.02 -8.45 -22.33
C GLY A 81 -16.52 -8.14 -22.28
N GLU A 82 -17.20 -8.14 -23.43
CA GLU A 82 -18.62 -7.80 -23.51
C GLU A 82 -19.51 -8.73 -22.68
N GLU A 83 -19.23 -10.00 -22.65
CA GLU A 83 -19.95 -11.02 -21.88
C GLU A 83 -19.33 -11.31 -20.50
N GLU A 84 -18.23 -10.64 -20.16
CA GLU A 84 -17.54 -10.85 -18.89
C GLU A 84 -18.34 -10.27 -17.73
N THR A 85 -18.53 -11.06 -16.68
CA THR A 85 -19.12 -10.56 -15.43
C THR A 85 -18.04 -9.87 -14.61
N ILE A 86 -18.24 -8.61 -14.26
CA ILE A 86 -17.34 -7.85 -13.41
C ILE A 86 -17.70 -8.14 -11.95
N THR A 87 -16.87 -8.87 -11.24
CA THR A 87 -17.05 -9.15 -9.82
C THR A 87 -16.37 -8.08 -8.98
N VAL A 88 -17.12 -7.50 -8.03
CA VAL A 88 -16.65 -6.45 -7.14
C VAL A 88 -16.80 -6.87 -5.70
N THR A 89 -15.68 -6.92 -4.97
CA THR A 89 -15.63 -7.35 -3.56
C THR A 89 -14.83 -6.36 -2.71
N PRO A 90 -15.05 -6.31 -1.39
CA PRO A 90 -14.21 -5.51 -0.49
C PRO A 90 -12.77 -6.01 -0.48
N LEU A 91 -11.84 -5.17 0.00
CA LEU A 91 -10.44 -5.54 0.21
C LEU A 91 -10.35 -6.67 1.24
N ARG A 92 -9.83 -7.84 0.85
CA ARG A 92 -9.81 -9.06 1.68
C ARG A 92 -8.89 -8.98 2.91
N ALA A 93 -7.84 -8.17 2.83
CA ALA A 93 -6.90 -8.05 3.94
C ALA A 93 -7.46 -7.32 5.16
N PHE A 94 -8.66 -6.74 5.06
CA PHE A 94 -9.22 -5.90 6.11
C PHE A 94 -10.63 -6.35 6.50
N PRO A 95 -11.02 -6.19 7.78
CA PRO A 95 -12.37 -6.53 8.23
C PRO A 95 -13.45 -5.76 7.45
N ILE A 96 -14.52 -6.44 7.09
CA ILE A 96 -15.66 -5.81 6.39
C ILE A 96 -16.49 -5.04 7.41
N ILE A 97 -16.81 -3.77 7.10
CA ILE A 97 -17.79 -2.96 7.85
C ILE A 97 -19.17 -3.20 7.24
N LYS A 98 -19.31 -2.92 5.96
CA LYS A 98 -20.54 -3.15 5.19
C LYS A 98 -20.22 -3.14 3.68
N ASP A 99 -20.73 -4.13 2.97
CA ASP A 99 -20.62 -4.27 1.52
C ASP A 99 -19.18 -4.11 1.00
N LEU A 100 -18.88 -3.02 0.29
CA LEU A 100 -17.56 -2.72 -0.28
C LEU A 100 -16.66 -1.90 0.67
N VAL A 101 -17.13 -1.60 1.89
CA VAL A 101 -16.40 -0.79 2.86
C VAL A 101 -15.73 -1.66 3.91
N THR A 102 -14.43 -1.49 4.07
CA THR A 102 -13.59 -2.21 5.03
C THR A 102 -13.00 -1.30 6.11
N ASP A 103 -12.66 -1.86 7.27
CA ASP A 103 -11.92 -1.20 8.32
C ASP A 103 -10.41 -1.22 8.04
N VAL A 104 -9.90 -0.09 7.60
CA VAL A 104 -8.47 0.11 7.29
C VAL A 104 -7.67 0.70 8.46
N SER A 105 -8.22 0.74 9.68
CA SER A 105 -7.60 1.36 10.86
C SER A 105 -6.27 0.72 11.25
N PHE A 106 -6.06 -0.56 10.94
CA PHE A 106 -4.76 -1.23 11.05
C PHE A 106 -3.63 -0.40 10.43
N ASN A 107 -3.86 0.14 9.25
CA ASN A 107 -2.83 0.90 8.53
C ASN A 107 -2.48 2.21 9.25
N TYR A 108 -3.46 2.90 9.80
CA TYR A 108 -3.22 4.15 10.55
C TYR A 108 -2.50 3.89 11.88
N LYS A 109 -2.83 2.79 12.57
CA LYS A 109 -2.09 2.36 13.76
C LYS A 109 -0.63 2.10 13.44
N LYS A 110 -0.35 1.36 12.36
CA LYS A 110 1.02 1.11 11.89
C LYS A 110 1.75 2.38 11.45
N ALA A 111 1.03 3.34 10.86
CA ALA A 111 1.63 4.64 10.50
C ALA A 111 2.12 5.42 11.73
N MET A 112 1.40 5.35 12.84
CA MET A 112 1.79 6.01 14.11
C MET A 112 3.00 5.35 14.77
N GLU A 113 3.29 4.08 14.49
CA GLU A 113 4.47 3.38 15.01
C GLU A 113 5.76 3.80 14.29
N VAL A 114 5.67 4.38 13.08
CA VAL A 114 6.85 4.84 12.33
C VAL A 114 7.22 6.25 12.78
N PRO A 115 8.36 6.45 13.46
CA PRO A 115 8.78 7.77 13.91
C PRO A 115 8.91 8.76 12.75
N ALA A 116 8.48 10.00 12.98
CA ALA A 116 8.58 11.07 11.99
C ALA A 116 10.04 11.38 11.61
N TYR A 117 10.21 12.19 10.58
CA TYR A 117 11.51 12.76 10.23
C TYR A 117 12.11 13.53 11.41
N SER A 118 13.38 13.29 11.69
CA SER A 118 14.13 13.99 12.74
C SER A 118 15.15 14.93 12.12
N HIS A 119 14.93 16.23 12.27
CA HIS A 119 15.78 17.28 11.71
C HIS A 119 17.07 17.46 12.52
N PRO A 120 18.24 17.73 11.89
CA PRO A 120 19.44 18.13 12.61
C PRO A 120 19.25 19.45 13.36
N GLU A 121 19.63 19.49 14.62
CA GLU A 121 19.42 20.66 15.51
C GLU A 121 20.25 21.89 15.11
N ASN A 122 21.37 21.68 14.42
CA ASN A 122 22.39 22.72 14.19
C ASN A 122 22.41 23.29 12.75
N LEU A 123 21.34 23.10 11.96
CA LEU A 123 21.26 23.67 10.61
C LEU A 123 20.62 25.06 10.65
N ALA A 124 21.29 26.04 10.07
CA ALA A 124 20.73 27.37 9.86
C ALA A 124 19.59 27.34 8.82
N PRO A 125 18.65 28.28 8.88
CA PRO A 125 17.61 28.42 7.86
C PRO A 125 18.21 28.49 6.45
N GLY A 126 17.79 27.59 5.55
CA GLY A 126 18.29 27.49 4.18
C GLY A 126 19.48 26.54 3.97
N GLU A 127 20.06 26.00 5.01
CA GLU A 127 21.13 24.98 4.91
C GLU A 127 20.61 23.56 4.74
N ALA A 128 19.31 23.31 4.97
CA ALA A 128 18.67 22.02 4.78
C ALA A 128 18.48 21.67 3.30
N ARG A 129 19.60 21.59 2.56
CA ARG A 129 19.60 21.23 1.14
C ARG A 129 19.91 19.76 0.94
N MET A 130 19.26 19.17 -0.04
CA MET A 130 19.53 17.81 -0.51
C MET A 130 20.20 17.88 -1.89
N GLU A 131 21.13 16.99 -2.13
CA GLU A 131 21.64 16.76 -3.48
C GLU A 131 20.56 16.14 -4.36
N GLN A 132 20.60 16.40 -5.67
CA GLN A 132 19.60 15.90 -6.62
C GLN A 132 19.50 14.37 -6.58
N ILE A 133 20.63 13.68 -6.43
CA ILE A 133 20.66 12.22 -6.33
C ILE A 133 19.90 11.66 -5.12
N ASP A 134 19.91 12.36 -3.98
CA ASP A 134 19.18 11.96 -2.78
C ASP A 134 17.69 12.22 -2.93
N VAL A 135 17.33 13.33 -3.60
CA VAL A 135 15.94 13.62 -3.96
C VAL A 135 15.39 12.53 -4.88
N GLU A 136 16.10 12.18 -5.94
CA GLU A 136 15.69 11.15 -6.92
C GLU A 136 15.51 9.78 -6.26
N ARG A 137 16.36 9.46 -5.28
CA ARG A 137 16.32 8.19 -4.56
C ARG A 137 15.09 8.02 -3.68
N SER A 138 14.56 9.10 -3.12
CA SER A 138 13.48 9.07 -2.12
C SER A 138 12.12 9.61 -2.62
N GLN A 139 12.11 10.49 -3.64
CA GLN A 139 10.89 11.21 -4.07
C GLN A 139 9.76 10.30 -4.58
N GLU A 140 10.10 9.14 -5.15
CA GLU A 140 9.10 8.22 -5.67
C GLU A 140 8.15 7.73 -4.57
N PHE A 141 8.63 7.58 -3.33
CA PHE A 141 7.84 7.10 -2.21
C PHE A 141 6.77 8.10 -1.74
N ARG A 142 6.99 9.40 -2.00
CA ARG A 142 6.04 10.49 -1.69
C ARG A 142 4.80 10.50 -2.58
N LYS A 143 4.83 9.77 -3.71
CA LYS A 143 3.66 9.61 -4.57
C LYS A 143 2.56 8.75 -3.93
N CYS A 144 2.84 8.08 -2.82
CA CYS A 144 1.89 7.17 -2.19
C CYS A 144 0.61 7.89 -1.72
N ILE A 145 -0.53 7.48 -2.28
CA ILE A 145 -1.87 8.02 -1.99
C ILE A 145 -2.60 7.26 -0.87
N GLU A 146 -1.92 6.34 -0.19
CA GLU A 146 -2.48 5.54 0.91
C GLU A 146 -3.76 4.75 0.54
N CYS A 147 -3.79 4.21 -0.66
CA CYS A 147 -4.89 3.38 -1.16
C CYS A 147 -4.93 1.97 -0.55
N PHE A 148 -3.84 1.51 0.05
CA PHE A 148 -3.66 0.20 0.68
C PHE A 148 -3.82 -1.02 -0.24
N LEU A 149 -3.87 -0.85 -1.56
CA LEU A 149 -3.91 -1.98 -2.51
C LEU A 149 -2.70 -2.89 -2.37
N CYS A 150 -1.52 -2.32 -2.10
CA CYS A 150 -0.30 -3.08 -1.85
C CYS A 150 -0.35 -3.89 -0.54
N GLN A 151 -1.09 -3.43 0.46
CA GLN A 151 -1.36 -4.17 1.70
C GLN A 151 -2.33 -5.33 1.44
N ASP A 152 -3.38 -5.07 0.66
CA ASP A 152 -4.40 -6.06 0.34
C ASP A 152 -3.86 -7.22 -0.50
N VAL A 153 -3.00 -6.94 -1.48
CA VAL A 153 -2.41 -8.00 -2.32
C VAL A 153 -1.29 -8.77 -1.62
N CYS A 154 -0.75 -8.23 -0.51
CA CYS A 154 0.36 -8.86 0.20
C CYS A 154 -0.12 -10.10 0.96
N HIS A 155 0.29 -11.30 0.51
CA HIS A 155 -0.09 -12.55 1.14
C HIS A 155 0.32 -12.66 2.62
N VAL A 156 1.40 -12.00 3.05
CA VAL A 156 1.80 -11.97 4.47
C VAL A 156 0.80 -11.20 5.32
N VAL A 157 0.17 -10.15 4.78
CA VAL A 157 -0.88 -9.37 5.47
C VAL A 157 -2.25 -10.02 5.31
N ARG A 158 -2.57 -10.49 4.09
CA ARG A 158 -3.90 -10.93 3.68
C ARG A 158 -4.24 -12.33 4.22
N ASP A 159 -3.30 -13.27 4.07
CA ASP A 159 -3.58 -14.69 4.30
C ASP A 159 -3.24 -15.13 5.73
N HIS A 160 -2.60 -14.27 6.53
CA HIS A 160 -2.10 -14.55 7.86
C HIS A 160 -2.40 -13.40 8.83
N GLU A 161 -3.57 -13.43 9.47
CA GLU A 161 -4.01 -12.38 10.40
C GLU A 161 -3.03 -12.18 11.58
N GLU A 162 -2.41 -13.26 12.05
CA GLU A 162 -1.43 -13.26 13.13
C GLU A 162 -0.19 -12.41 12.80
N ASN A 163 0.18 -12.34 11.53
CA ASN A 163 1.35 -11.58 11.08
C ASN A 163 1.15 -10.06 11.20
N LYS A 164 -0.09 -9.57 11.22
CA LYS A 164 -0.38 -8.13 11.35
C LYS A 164 0.19 -7.50 12.64
N LYS A 165 0.46 -8.30 13.67
CA LYS A 165 1.10 -7.82 14.90
C LYS A 165 2.55 -7.44 14.67
N SER A 166 3.29 -8.24 13.89
CA SER A 166 4.75 -8.15 13.72
C SER A 166 5.19 -7.71 12.32
N PHE A 167 4.28 -7.62 11.34
CA PHE A 167 4.58 -7.24 9.97
C PHE A 167 3.81 -5.99 9.56
N ALA A 168 4.54 -4.92 9.30
CA ALA A 168 3.92 -3.64 8.95
C ALA A 168 3.36 -3.62 7.51
N GLY A 169 3.95 -4.37 6.60
CA GLY A 169 3.54 -4.45 5.21
C GLY A 169 4.18 -3.41 4.28
N PRO A 170 3.97 -3.59 2.97
CA PRO A 170 4.68 -2.84 1.93
C PRO A 170 4.48 -1.32 1.99
N ARG A 171 3.29 -0.83 2.38
CA ARG A 171 3.02 0.62 2.52
C ARG A 171 3.97 1.27 3.52
N PHE A 172 4.27 0.59 4.62
CA PHE A 172 5.11 1.16 5.68
C PHE A 172 6.59 1.01 5.38
N PHE A 173 6.98 -0.04 4.66
CA PHE A 173 8.36 -0.18 4.21
C PHE A 173 8.78 0.93 3.25
N ILE A 174 7.91 1.41 2.35
CA ILE A 174 8.26 2.57 1.54
C ILE A 174 8.40 3.83 2.39
N ARG A 175 7.59 4.01 3.44
CA ARG A 175 7.74 5.15 4.35
C ARG A 175 9.03 5.08 5.15
N ILE A 176 9.38 3.92 5.66
CA ILE A 176 10.65 3.72 6.38
C ILE A 176 11.83 3.93 5.43
N ALA A 177 11.76 3.40 4.20
CA ALA A 177 12.80 3.57 3.20
C ALA A 177 12.99 5.03 2.78
N GLU A 178 11.91 5.79 2.61
CA GLU A 178 11.97 7.23 2.33
C GLU A 178 12.79 7.96 3.39
N LEU A 179 12.51 7.67 4.67
CA LEU A 179 13.18 8.31 5.79
C LEU A 179 14.61 7.79 5.97
N ASP A 180 14.86 6.49 5.79
CA ASP A 180 16.20 5.89 5.89
C ASP A 180 17.15 6.40 4.80
N MET A 181 16.60 6.74 3.64
CA MET A 181 17.35 7.29 2.51
C MET A 181 17.50 8.82 2.56
N HIS A 182 16.83 9.49 3.48
CA HIS A 182 16.90 10.93 3.61
C HIS A 182 18.24 11.35 4.27
N PRO A 183 19.11 12.13 3.60
CA PRO A 183 20.47 12.41 4.09
C PRO A 183 20.49 13.19 5.40
N LEU A 184 19.47 14.03 5.62
CA LEU A 184 19.33 14.89 6.79
C LEU A 184 18.52 14.25 7.93
N ASP A 185 18.04 13.01 7.78
CA ASP A 185 17.37 12.33 8.89
C ASP A 185 18.38 11.86 9.94
N THR A 186 18.21 12.32 11.17
CA THR A 186 19.14 12.01 12.27
C THR A 186 18.85 10.68 12.94
N LEU A 187 17.68 10.09 12.69
CA LEU A 187 17.29 8.81 13.28
C LEU A 187 17.95 7.63 12.54
N LYS A 188 19.08 7.15 13.07
CA LYS A 188 19.92 6.13 12.40
C LYS A 188 19.47 4.68 12.61
N ASN A 189 18.45 4.41 13.40
CA ASN A 189 17.99 3.06 13.74
C ASN A 189 16.84 2.53 12.85
N ARG A 190 16.45 3.22 11.78
CA ARG A 190 15.30 2.86 10.95
C ARG A 190 15.37 1.47 10.34
N LYS A 191 16.55 1.04 9.92
CA LYS A 191 16.78 -0.33 9.40
C LYS A 191 16.57 -1.39 10.47
N LYS A 192 17.09 -1.14 11.68
CA LYS A 192 16.91 -2.04 12.83
C LYS A 192 15.43 -2.15 13.18
N MET A 193 14.73 -1.02 13.24
CA MET A 193 13.29 -0.95 13.46
C MET A 193 12.52 -1.73 12.40
N ALA A 194 12.83 -1.54 11.10
CA ALA A 194 12.18 -2.27 10.01
C ALA A 194 12.33 -3.79 10.16
N GLN A 195 13.52 -4.26 10.59
CA GLN A 195 13.82 -5.68 10.73
C GLN A 195 13.22 -6.30 12.00
N GLU A 196 13.39 -5.64 13.16
CA GLU A 196 13.09 -6.22 14.47
C GLU A 196 11.64 -5.95 14.91
N GLU A 197 11.10 -4.77 14.59
CA GLU A 197 9.78 -4.33 15.07
C GLU A 197 8.69 -4.47 13.99
N HIS A 198 9.06 -4.32 12.71
CA HIS A 198 8.12 -4.30 11.58
C HIS A 198 8.23 -5.49 10.64
N GLY A 199 9.06 -6.48 10.96
CA GLY A 199 9.08 -7.78 10.31
C GLY A 199 9.55 -7.77 8.85
N LEU A 200 10.47 -6.88 8.45
CA LEU A 200 10.99 -6.79 7.08
C LEU A 200 11.47 -8.16 6.54
N GLY A 201 12.00 -9.01 7.43
CA GLY A 201 12.45 -10.37 7.10
C GLY A 201 11.35 -11.28 6.55
N MET A 202 10.09 -11.06 6.91
CA MET A 202 8.94 -11.89 6.50
C MET A 202 8.55 -11.68 5.03
N CYS A 203 8.99 -10.59 4.42
CA CYS A 203 8.74 -10.33 3.00
C CYS A 203 9.57 -11.29 2.12
N ASN A 204 8.93 -12.08 1.28
CA ASN A 204 9.57 -13.03 0.34
C ASN A 204 9.72 -12.50 -1.10
N ILE A 205 9.57 -11.19 -1.29
CA ILE A 205 9.91 -10.49 -2.56
C ILE A 205 9.09 -10.98 -3.78
N THR A 206 7.80 -11.27 -3.59
CA THR A 206 6.90 -11.69 -4.69
C THR A 206 6.52 -10.57 -5.67
N LYS A 207 6.84 -9.31 -5.36
CA LYS A 207 6.57 -8.10 -6.17
C LYS A 207 5.08 -7.76 -6.40
N CYS A 208 4.16 -8.53 -5.90
CA CYS A 208 2.72 -8.26 -6.06
C CYS A 208 2.30 -6.85 -5.60
N CYS A 209 2.92 -6.32 -4.55
CA CYS A 209 2.69 -4.96 -4.08
C CYS A 209 3.12 -3.88 -5.10
N THR A 210 4.21 -4.10 -5.83
CA THR A 210 4.69 -3.21 -6.90
C THR A 210 3.73 -3.21 -8.09
N GLU A 211 3.20 -4.40 -8.45
CA GLU A 211 2.33 -4.57 -9.61
C GLU A 211 0.98 -3.86 -9.47
N VAL A 212 0.43 -3.81 -8.26
CA VAL A 212 -0.89 -3.18 -8.01
C VAL A 212 -0.82 -1.70 -7.69
N CYS A 213 0.38 -1.12 -7.59
CA CYS A 213 0.53 0.27 -7.20
C CYS A 213 0.03 1.24 -8.28
N PRO A 214 -1.03 2.03 -8.05
CA PRO A 214 -1.60 2.93 -9.06
C PRO A 214 -0.69 4.14 -9.34
N GLU A 215 0.23 4.46 -8.43
CA GLU A 215 1.24 5.52 -8.61
C GLU A 215 2.58 4.97 -9.13
N HIS A 216 2.60 3.68 -9.54
CA HIS A 216 3.78 3.00 -10.13
C HIS A 216 5.03 3.04 -9.26
N ILE A 217 4.88 3.08 -7.94
CA ILE A 217 6.00 3.02 -7.01
C ILE A 217 6.62 1.63 -7.07
N LYS A 218 7.92 1.56 -7.33
CA LYS A 218 8.69 0.31 -7.34
C LYS A 218 8.99 -0.15 -5.90
N ILE A 219 7.92 -0.51 -5.18
CA ILE A 219 7.95 -0.81 -3.74
C ILE A 219 9.00 -1.86 -3.40
N THR A 220 9.03 -2.95 -4.14
CA THR A 220 9.96 -4.06 -3.88
C THR A 220 11.38 -3.67 -4.25
N ASP A 221 11.59 -3.16 -5.45
CA ASP A 221 12.93 -2.95 -6.00
C ASP A 221 13.65 -1.76 -5.37
N ASN A 222 12.92 -0.65 -5.11
CA ASN A 222 13.54 0.58 -4.63
C ASN A 222 13.46 0.77 -3.11
N ALA A 223 12.55 0.07 -2.41
CA ALA A 223 12.43 0.16 -0.95
C ALA A 223 12.81 -1.14 -0.24
N ILE A 224 12.09 -2.25 -0.50
CA ILE A 224 12.22 -3.47 0.31
C ILE A 224 13.58 -4.14 0.11
N ILE A 225 14.01 -4.35 -1.14
CA ILE A 225 15.29 -4.99 -1.44
C ILE A 225 16.46 -4.17 -0.88
N PRO A 226 16.58 -2.85 -1.15
CA PRO A 226 17.68 -2.07 -0.57
C PRO A 226 17.69 -2.05 0.95
N MET A 227 16.54 -2.04 1.62
CA MET A 227 16.51 -2.14 3.08
C MET A 227 17.00 -3.51 3.58
N LYS A 228 16.61 -4.62 2.92
CA LYS A 228 17.09 -5.96 3.27
C LYS A 228 18.59 -6.10 3.08
N GLU A 229 19.14 -5.60 1.98
CA GLU A 229 20.58 -5.58 1.72
C GLU A 229 21.33 -4.78 2.79
N ARG A 230 20.87 -3.58 3.12
CA ARG A 230 21.48 -2.75 4.16
C ARG A 230 21.41 -3.37 5.57
N VAL A 231 20.36 -4.13 5.88
CA VAL A 231 20.29 -4.89 7.14
C VAL A 231 21.31 -6.02 7.13
N ALA A 232 21.48 -6.72 6.01
CA ALA A 232 22.49 -7.76 5.86
C ALA A 232 23.91 -7.19 6.02
N ASP A 233 24.21 -6.04 5.40
CA ASP A 233 25.51 -5.36 5.54
C ASP A 233 25.83 -4.99 6.99
N ILE A 234 24.86 -4.49 7.75
CA ILE A 234 25.07 -4.17 9.17
C ILE A 234 25.48 -5.41 9.96
N LYS A 235 24.88 -6.56 9.64
CA LYS A 235 25.06 -7.80 10.41
C LYS A 235 26.27 -8.62 9.96
N TYR A 236 26.57 -8.62 8.66
CA TYR A 236 27.53 -9.54 8.03
C TYR A 236 28.72 -8.84 7.34
N ASP A 237 28.82 -7.50 7.38
CA ASP A 237 29.93 -6.75 6.80
C ASP A 237 31.24 -7.10 7.51
N PRO A 238 32.19 -7.79 6.85
CA PRO A 238 33.46 -8.21 7.46
C PRO A 238 34.34 -7.03 7.83
N VAL A 239 34.26 -5.90 7.13
CA VAL A 239 35.06 -4.69 7.42
C VAL A 239 34.57 -4.04 8.70
N ARG A 240 33.26 -3.91 8.88
CA ARG A 240 32.66 -3.41 10.13
C ARG A 240 32.94 -4.33 11.31
N TRP A 241 32.88 -5.65 11.09
CA TRP A 241 33.17 -6.64 12.11
C TRP A 241 34.65 -6.56 12.55
N LEU A 242 35.60 -6.45 11.60
CA LEU A 242 37.00 -6.24 11.88
C LEU A 242 37.26 -4.92 12.62
N GLY A 243 36.66 -3.81 12.15
CA GLY A 243 36.76 -2.51 12.79
C GLY A 243 36.21 -2.49 14.22
N SER A 244 35.12 -3.22 14.48
CA SER A 244 34.56 -3.36 15.84
C SER A 244 35.48 -4.14 16.79
N LYS A 245 36.22 -5.14 16.28
CA LYS A 245 37.20 -5.89 17.07
C LYS A 245 38.46 -5.08 17.37
N ILE A 246 38.90 -4.24 16.44
CA ILE A 246 40.05 -3.34 16.64
C ILE A 246 39.73 -2.31 17.71
N ARG A 247 38.56 -1.61 17.60
CA ARG A 247 38.12 -0.64 18.62
C ARG A 247 37.98 -1.24 20.02
N LYS A 248 37.47 -2.47 20.13
CA LYS A 248 37.37 -3.18 21.41
C LYS A 248 38.74 -3.54 22.02
N ARG A 249 39.77 -3.68 21.18
CA ARG A 249 41.16 -3.92 21.65
C ARG A 249 41.85 -2.64 22.10
N GLU A 250 41.48 -1.50 21.55
CA GLU A 250 42.05 -0.19 21.88
C GLU A 250 41.37 0.50 23.07
N GLY A 251 40.33 -0.13 23.66
CA GLY A 251 39.68 0.36 24.88
C GLY A 251 38.87 1.64 24.72
N ILE A 252 38.47 1.97 23.47
CA ILE A 252 37.64 3.12 23.13
C ILE A 252 36.20 2.66 22.84
#